data_87caf13da4eb969548224f29d4aa105f
#
_entry.id   87caf13da4eb969548224f29d4aa105f
#
_cell.length_a   1.000
_cell.length_b   1.000
_cell.length_c   1.000
_cell.angle_alpha   90.00
_cell.angle_beta   90.00
_cell.angle_gamma   90.00
#
_symmetry.space_group_name_H-M   'P 1'
#
loop_
_entity.id
_entity.type
_entity.pdbx_description
1 polymer ?
#
loop_
_entity_poly.entity_id
_entity_poly.type
_entity_poly.pdbx_seq_one_letter_code
_entity_poly.pdbx_strand_id
1 'polypeptide(L)'
;MLDPNFRRAVLFIYEHDPEQGAGGVIINRPLDKQVSDLVSEMPPEGLEDVPVFLGGPVAKNQLMFASFEWENSAGLKLNHNVDIDEAHTRAEHDPTSVRAFVGYAGWTAGQLEAEMKQNAWLLHKPSRAALTPERLPKLWFDIMRGLGPWYKMLAAAPDDPSLN
;
A
#
# COMPACT_ATOMS: atom_id res chain seq x y z
N MET A 1 -7.44 -10.01 11.44
CA MET A 1 -8.49 -9.25 10.75
C MET A 1 -9.33 -10.20 9.93
N LEU A 2 -10.66 -10.13 10.11
CA LEU A 2 -11.62 -11.02 9.43
C LEU A 2 -12.06 -10.48 8.05
N ASP A 3 -11.80 -9.20 7.77
CA ASP A 3 -12.13 -8.60 6.47
C ASP A 3 -11.19 -9.15 5.38
N PRO A 4 -11.73 -9.87 4.39
CA PRO A 4 -10.93 -10.45 3.31
C PRO A 4 -10.21 -9.39 2.46
N ASN A 5 -10.72 -8.15 2.43
CA ASN A 5 -10.08 -7.07 1.69
C ASN A 5 -8.70 -6.68 2.26
N PHE A 6 -8.45 -6.98 3.54
CA PHE A 6 -7.21 -6.59 4.22
C PHE A 6 -6.38 -7.78 4.70
N ARG A 7 -6.72 -9.00 4.28
CA ARG A 7 -5.94 -10.17 4.65
C ARG A 7 -4.50 -10.06 4.15
N ARG A 8 -3.53 -10.15 5.07
CA ARG A 8 -2.09 -9.99 4.79
C ARG A 8 -1.74 -8.68 4.07
N ALA A 9 -2.57 -7.65 4.22
CA ALA A 9 -2.28 -6.34 3.67
C ALA A 9 -1.25 -5.61 4.54
N VAL A 10 -0.38 -4.87 3.87
CA VAL A 10 0.46 -3.83 4.47
C VAL A 10 -0.06 -2.50 3.96
N LEU A 11 -0.56 -1.69 4.88
CA LEU A 11 -1.15 -0.39 4.59
C LEU A 11 -0.16 0.72 4.93
N PHE A 12 -0.10 1.71 4.07
CA PHE A 12 0.49 2.99 4.38
C PHE A 12 -0.63 4.00 4.62
N ILE A 13 -0.72 4.51 5.85
CA ILE A 13 -1.67 5.58 6.20
C ILE A 13 -1.02 6.90 5.83
N TYR A 14 -1.59 7.62 4.86
CA TYR A 14 -1.07 8.89 4.39
C TYR A 14 -1.77 10.09 5.02
N GLU A 15 -2.96 9.89 5.57
CA GLU A 15 -3.66 10.90 6.37
C GLU A 15 -4.40 10.25 7.53
N HIS A 16 -4.44 10.94 8.64
CA HIS A 16 -5.17 10.50 9.82
C HIS A 16 -5.57 11.70 10.68
N ASP A 17 -6.87 11.82 10.89
CA ASP A 17 -7.48 12.79 11.79
C ASP A 17 -8.58 12.08 12.60
N PRO A 18 -8.52 12.07 13.94
CA PRO A 18 -9.50 11.37 14.77
C PRO A 18 -10.95 11.84 14.57
N GLU A 19 -11.16 13.09 14.14
CA GLU A 19 -12.48 13.67 13.92
C GLU A 19 -12.98 13.56 12.47
N GLN A 20 -12.07 13.38 11.52
CA GLN A 20 -12.40 13.29 10.08
C GLN A 20 -12.25 11.88 9.54
N GLY A 21 -11.37 11.07 10.13
CA GLY A 21 -11.09 9.71 9.71
C GLY A 21 -9.66 9.51 9.22
N ALA A 22 -9.44 8.46 8.46
CA ALA A 22 -8.13 8.13 7.93
C ALA A 22 -8.20 7.65 6.48
N GLY A 23 -7.12 7.87 5.74
CA GLY A 23 -6.92 7.38 4.39
C GLY A 23 -5.58 6.67 4.25
N GLY A 24 -5.56 5.62 3.44
CA GLY A 24 -4.36 4.85 3.21
C GLY A 24 -4.43 4.00 1.94
N VAL A 25 -3.30 3.41 1.58
CA VAL A 25 -3.21 2.47 0.46
C VAL A 25 -2.52 1.18 0.86
N ILE A 26 -3.00 0.07 0.32
CA ILE A 26 -2.31 -1.22 0.41
C ILE A 26 -1.10 -1.17 -0.51
N ILE A 27 0.10 -1.35 0.04
CA ILE A 27 1.35 -1.19 -0.73
C ILE A 27 1.95 -2.51 -1.22
N ASN A 28 1.43 -3.65 -0.77
CA ASN A 28 2.00 -4.97 -1.05
C ASN A 28 1.12 -5.85 -1.97
N ARG A 29 0.25 -5.25 -2.78
CA ARG A 29 -0.62 -5.96 -3.73
C ARG A 29 -0.43 -5.47 -5.15
N PRO A 30 0.65 -5.85 -5.84
CA PRO A 30 0.80 -5.56 -7.26
C PRO A 30 -0.29 -6.29 -8.06
N LEU A 31 -0.79 -5.66 -9.11
CA LEU A 31 -1.79 -6.25 -10.01
C LEU A 31 -1.14 -6.95 -11.22
N ASP A 32 0.20 -6.98 -11.29
CA ASP A 32 0.96 -7.45 -12.46
C ASP A 32 0.53 -6.75 -13.76
N LYS A 33 0.23 -5.45 -13.63
CA LYS A 33 -0.19 -4.54 -14.70
C LYS A 33 0.57 -3.23 -14.60
N GLN A 34 0.66 -2.55 -15.73
CA GLN A 34 1.18 -1.19 -15.87
C GLN A 34 0.04 -0.22 -16.20
N VAL A 35 0.31 1.08 -16.12
CA VAL A 35 -0.69 2.11 -16.44
C VAL A 35 -1.21 1.96 -17.86
N SER A 36 -0.35 1.65 -18.84
CA SER A 36 -0.74 1.38 -20.24
C SER A 36 -1.73 0.23 -20.42
N ASP A 37 -1.75 -0.74 -19.50
CA ASP A 37 -2.73 -1.84 -19.54
C ASP A 37 -4.15 -1.40 -19.11
N LEU A 38 -4.24 -0.33 -18.36
CA LEU A 38 -5.52 0.21 -17.84
C LEU A 38 -6.02 1.39 -18.67
N VAL A 39 -5.11 2.20 -19.20
CA VAL A 39 -5.40 3.40 -20.00
C VAL A 39 -4.80 3.21 -21.39
N SER A 40 -5.34 2.24 -22.13
CA SER A 40 -4.75 1.78 -23.39
C SER A 40 -4.89 2.75 -24.56
N GLU A 41 -5.93 3.60 -24.56
CA GLU A 41 -6.17 4.51 -25.68
C GLU A 41 -5.25 5.73 -25.67
N MET A 42 -4.93 6.28 -24.50
CA MET A 42 -4.05 7.42 -24.34
C MET A 42 -3.41 7.41 -22.93
N PRO A 43 -2.43 6.53 -22.71
CA PRO A 43 -1.71 6.54 -21.43
C PRO A 43 -0.97 7.85 -21.24
N PRO A 44 -0.82 8.37 -20.01
CA PRO A 44 -0.01 9.54 -19.75
C PRO A 44 1.44 9.33 -20.21
N GLU A 45 1.97 10.23 -21.01
CA GLU A 45 3.33 10.16 -21.56
C GLU A 45 4.36 10.02 -20.43
N GLY A 46 5.27 9.07 -20.58
CA GLY A 46 6.33 8.78 -19.60
C GLY A 46 5.88 8.05 -18.33
N LEU A 47 4.59 7.68 -18.22
CA LEU A 47 4.03 6.94 -17.11
C LEU A 47 3.46 5.56 -17.53
N GLU A 48 3.65 5.17 -18.77
CA GLU A 48 3.10 3.95 -19.37
C GLU A 48 3.50 2.70 -18.60
N ASP A 49 4.76 2.65 -18.16
CA ASP A 49 5.39 1.51 -17.49
C ASP A 49 5.24 1.56 -15.95
N VAL A 50 4.56 2.57 -15.41
CA VAL A 50 4.35 2.68 -13.96
C VAL A 50 3.53 1.49 -13.46
N PRO A 51 4.02 0.74 -12.45
CA PRO A 51 3.33 -0.44 -11.94
C PRO A 51 2.04 -0.06 -11.20
N VAL A 52 1.01 -0.90 -11.37
CA VAL A 52 -0.30 -0.70 -10.75
C VAL A 52 -0.49 -1.64 -9.57
N PHE A 53 -1.01 -1.10 -8.48
CA PHE A 53 -1.30 -1.80 -7.23
C PHE A 53 -2.79 -1.69 -6.88
N LEU A 54 -3.32 -2.71 -6.23
CA LEU A 54 -4.62 -2.63 -5.56
C LEU A 54 -4.44 -1.88 -4.23
N GLY A 55 -4.86 -0.62 -4.20
CA GLY A 55 -4.70 0.26 -3.03
C GLY A 55 -5.74 0.06 -1.94
N GLY A 56 -6.90 -0.52 -2.26
CA GLY A 56 -7.95 -0.81 -1.29
C GLY A 56 -9.32 -1.03 -1.92
N PRO A 57 -10.36 -1.25 -1.08
CA PRO A 57 -11.70 -1.60 -1.55
C PRO A 57 -12.53 -0.40 -2.05
N VAL A 58 -12.13 0.84 -1.72
CA VAL A 58 -12.90 2.05 -2.06
C VAL A 58 -12.48 2.56 -3.43
N ALA A 59 -13.44 3.00 -4.25
CA ALA A 59 -13.22 3.63 -5.56
C ALA A 59 -12.28 2.84 -6.50
N LYS A 60 -12.50 1.54 -6.64
CA LYS A 60 -11.67 0.64 -7.47
C LYS A 60 -11.67 0.97 -8.98
N ASN A 61 -12.49 1.89 -9.41
CA ASN A 61 -12.55 2.42 -10.77
C ASN A 61 -11.73 3.70 -10.97
N GLN A 62 -11.03 4.15 -9.94
CA GLN A 62 -10.17 5.33 -9.97
C GLN A 62 -8.71 4.94 -9.90
N LEU A 63 -7.90 5.55 -10.76
CA LEU A 63 -6.45 5.43 -10.75
C LEU A 63 -5.86 6.67 -10.07
N MET A 64 -4.99 6.44 -9.11
CA MET A 64 -4.28 7.48 -8.38
C MET A 64 -2.78 7.25 -8.50
N PHE A 65 -2.02 8.29 -8.81
CA PHE A 65 -0.56 8.24 -8.72
C PHE A 65 -0.09 8.62 -7.32
N ALA A 66 0.92 7.92 -6.83
CA ALA A 66 1.59 8.26 -5.60
C ALA A 66 3.10 8.14 -5.77
N SER A 67 3.85 8.97 -5.06
CA SER A 67 5.30 8.88 -5.02
C SER A 67 5.79 8.50 -3.63
N PHE A 68 6.85 7.72 -3.61
CA PHE A 68 7.51 7.24 -2.40
C PHE A 68 8.92 7.80 -2.33
N GLU A 69 9.28 8.34 -1.18
CA GLU A 69 10.62 8.85 -0.90
C GLU A 69 11.08 8.38 0.48
N TRP A 70 12.40 8.29 0.64
CA TRP A 70 12.98 7.99 1.95
C TRP A 70 13.67 9.22 2.50
N GLU A 71 13.16 9.75 3.60
CA GLU A 71 13.78 10.83 4.35
C GLU A 71 14.54 10.27 5.54
N ASN A 72 15.80 10.67 5.72
CA ASN A 72 16.66 10.13 6.78
C ASN A 72 16.11 10.41 8.20
N SER A 73 15.38 11.50 8.37
CA SER A 73 14.79 11.89 9.66
C SER A 73 13.39 11.32 9.89
N ALA A 74 12.58 11.17 8.83
CA ALA A 74 11.18 10.79 8.93
C ALA A 74 10.89 9.35 8.45
N GLY A 75 11.83 8.73 7.71
CA GLY A 75 11.64 7.41 7.13
C GLY A 75 10.91 7.46 5.79
N LEU A 76 10.00 6.51 5.56
CA LEU A 76 9.22 6.44 4.32
C LEU A 76 8.16 7.54 4.32
N LYS A 77 8.17 8.35 3.26
CA LYS A 77 7.15 9.33 2.95
C LYS A 77 6.39 8.91 1.70
N LEU A 78 5.09 9.04 1.73
CA LEU A 78 4.20 8.85 0.60
C LEU A 78 3.48 10.14 0.30
N ASN A 79 3.63 10.65 -0.91
CA ASN A 79 2.82 11.73 -1.44
C ASN A 79 1.72 11.09 -2.30
N HIS A 80 0.49 11.14 -1.82
CA HIS A 80 -0.66 10.57 -2.52
C HIS A 80 -1.30 11.58 -3.45
N ASN A 81 -2.02 11.08 -4.44
CA ASN A 81 -2.77 11.89 -5.39
C ASN A 81 -1.91 12.96 -6.09
N VAL A 82 -0.67 12.58 -6.45
CA VAL A 82 0.18 13.44 -7.26
C VAL A 82 -0.41 13.57 -8.66
N ASP A 83 -0.35 14.77 -9.23
CA ASP A 83 -0.82 14.98 -10.59
C ASP A 83 0.12 14.35 -11.63
N ILE A 84 -0.34 14.31 -12.88
CA ILE A 84 0.39 13.64 -13.97
C ILE A 84 1.75 14.29 -14.22
N ASP A 85 1.83 15.61 -14.17
CA ASP A 85 3.07 16.34 -14.45
C ASP A 85 4.11 16.11 -13.34
N GLU A 86 3.67 16.11 -12.10
CA GLU A 86 4.52 15.77 -10.94
C GLU A 86 4.94 14.30 -10.98
N ALA A 87 4.03 13.38 -11.28
CA ALA A 87 4.33 11.96 -11.40
C ALA A 87 5.35 11.70 -12.50
N HIS A 88 5.21 12.35 -13.65
CA HIS A 88 6.17 12.28 -14.76
C HIS A 88 7.56 12.78 -14.34
N THR A 89 7.65 13.97 -13.77
CA THR A 89 8.91 14.55 -13.30
C THR A 89 9.63 13.65 -12.30
N ARG A 90 8.87 13.04 -11.39
CA ARG A 90 9.43 12.11 -10.38
C ARG A 90 9.89 10.80 -11.02
N ALA A 91 9.12 10.26 -11.96
CA ALA A 91 9.44 9.03 -12.68
C ALA A 91 10.70 9.19 -13.57
N GLU A 92 10.91 10.37 -14.17
CA GLU A 92 12.15 10.68 -14.90
C GLU A 92 13.38 10.66 -13.97
N HIS A 93 13.22 11.10 -12.74
CA HIS A 93 14.32 11.15 -11.76
C HIS A 93 14.60 9.76 -11.14
N ASP A 94 13.54 9.06 -10.74
CA ASP A 94 13.57 7.71 -10.19
C ASP A 94 12.28 6.97 -10.58
N PRO A 95 12.31 6.11 -11.62
CA PRO A 95 11.14 5.36 -12.05
C PRO A 95 10.54 4.46 -10.94
N THR A 96 11.35 4.07 -9.96
CA THR A 96 10.89 3.21 -8.85
C THR A 96 10.13 3.97 -7.76
N SER A 97 10.22 5.30 -7.77
CA SER A 97 9.57 6.16 -6.78
C SER A 97 8.08 6.36 -7.03
N VAL A 98 7.59 6.14 -8.26
CA VAL A 98 6.19 6.37 -8.62
C VAL A 98 5.45 5.05 -8.77
N ARG A 99 4.24 5.01 -8.22
CA ARG A 99 3.32 3.88 -8.35
C ARG A 99 1.91 4.37 -8.61
N ALA A 100 1.15 3.58 -9.34
CA ALA A 100 -0.26 3.82 -9.55
C ALA A 100 -1.08 2.87 -8.67
N PHE A 101 -2.16 3.40 -8.09
CA PHE A 101 -3.07 2.63 -7.23
C PHE A 101 -4.47 2.66 -7.78
N VAL A 102 -5.12 1.49 -7.81
CA VAL A 102 -6.55 1.36 -8.07
C VAL A 102 -7.24 1.21 -6.72
N GLY A 103 -8.10 2.18 -6.41
CA GLY A 103 -8.76 2.23 -5.11
C GLY A 103 -7.86 2.61 -3.95
N TYR A 104 -8.48 2.77 -2.80
CA TYR A 104 -7.81 3.12 -1.54
C TYR A 104 -8.54 2.49 -0.35
N ALA A 105 -7.97 2.59 0.83
CA ALA A 105 -8.59 2.23 2.10
C ALA A 105 -8.98 3.50 2.85
N GLY A 106 -10.20 3.53 3.38
CA GLY A 106 -10.71 4.68 4.11
C GLY A 106 -11.38 4.25 5.41
N TRP A 107 -11.25 5.05 6.44
CA TRP A 107 -11.89 4.90 7.74
C TRP A 107 -12.66 6.17 8.08
N THR A 108 -13.85 6.01 8.60
CA THR A 108 -14.62 7.12 9.18
C THR A 108 -14.00 7.55 10.51
N ALA A 109 -14.45 8.73 11.02
CA ALA A 109 -13.98 9.25 12.31
C ALA A 109 -14.05 8.18 13.42
N GLY A 110 -12.95 7.96 14.12
CA GLY A 110 -12.81 7.00 15.22
C GLY A 110 -12.82 5.52 14.84
N GLN A 111 -13.04 5.17 13.56
CA GLN A 111 -13.09 3.77 13.13
C GLN A 111 -11.73 3.09 13.23
N LEU A 112 -10.66 3.75 12.74
CA LEU A 112 -9.31 3.19 12.79
C LEU A 112 -8.87 2.97 14.25
N GLU A 113 -9.15 3.90 15.13
CA GLU A 113 -8.85 3.82 16.56
C GLU A 113 -9.60 2.66 17.24
N ALA A 114 -10.87 2.44 16.86
CA ALA A 114 -11.66 1.31 17.38
C ALA A 114 -11.08 -0.03 16.92
N GLU A 115 -10.70 -0.13 15.66
CA GLU A 115 -10.05 -1.32 15.09
C GLU A 115 -8.66 -1.57 15.72
N MET A 116 -7.88 -0.52 15.98
CA MET A 116 -6.62 -0.62 16.70
C MET A 116 -6.79 -1.14 18.13
N LYS A 117 -7.81 -0.67 18.88
CA LYS A 117 -8.13 -1.16 20.21
C LYS A 117 -8.53 -2.64 20.23
N GLN A 118 -9.09 -3.14 19.15
CA GLN A 118 -9.45 -4.56 18.95
C GLN A 118 -8.27 -5.41 18.43
N ASN A 119 -7.07 -4.85 18.33
CA ASN A 119 -5.88 -5.50 17.76
C ASN A 119 -6.10 -6.00 16.31
N ALA A 120 -6.97 -5.33 15.55
CA ALA A 120 -7.17 -5.65 14.15
C ALA A 120 -5.96 -5.27 13.28
N TRP A 121 -5.17 -4.30 13.72
CA TRP A 121 -3.97 -3.80 13.07
C TRP A 121 -2.75 -3.86 13.97
N LEU A 122 -1.60 -4.09 13.36
CA LEU A 122 -0.29 -3.95 13.99
C LEU A 122 0.44 -2.75 13.39
N LEU A 123 0.95 -1.88 14.26
CA LEU A 123 1.80 -0.78 13.82
C LEU A 123 3.24 -1.27 13.63
N HIS A 124 3.82 -0.91 12.52
CA HIS A 124 5.20 -1.21 12.19
C HIS A 124 5.90 0.03 11.65
N LYS A 125 7.14 0.25 12.05
CA LYS A 125 7.95 1.32 11.47
C LYS A 125 8.25 0.98 10.01
N PRO A 126 8.11 1.93 9.08
CA PRO A 126 8.42 1.68 7.69
C PRO A 126 9.90 1.31 7.52
N SER A 127 10.17 0.43 6.58
CA SER A 127 11.51 0.03 6.18
C SER A 127 11.77 0.33 4.72
N ARG A 128 13.03 0.40 4.32
CA ARG A 128 13.41 0.56 2.90
C ARG A 128 12.92 -0.59 2.01
N ALA A 129 12.52 -1.72 2.58
CA ALA A 129 11.90 -2.81 1.82
C ALA A 129 10.59 -2.40 1.14
N ALA A 130 9.88 -1.40 1.67
CA ALA A 130 8.70 -0.83 1.03
C ALA A 130 9.00 -0.07 -0.28
N LEU A 131 10.27 0.31 -0.51
CA LEU A 131 10.73 0.95 -1.74
C LEU A 131 11.17 -0.06 -2.80
N THR A 132 11.33 -1.33 -2.45
CA THR A 132 11.85 -2.37 -3.34
C THR A 132 10.68 -3.17 -3.93
N PRO A 133 10.30 -2.95 -5.20
CA PRO A 133 9.11 -3.55 -5.80
C PRO A 133 9.08 -5.07 -5.70
N GLU A 134 10.23 -5.74 -5.88
CA GLU A 134 10.35 -7.21 -5.86
C GLU A 134 10.08 -7.82 -4.49
N ARG A 135 10.20 -7.02 -3.42
CA ARG A 135 9.94 -7.47 -2.04
C ARG A 135 8.51 -7.25 -1.59
N LEU A 136 7.75 -6.41 -2.27
CA LEU A 136 6.41 -6.02 -1.85
C LEU A 136 5.45 -7.20 -1.66
N PRO A 137 5.40 -8.22 -2.54
CA PRO A 137 4.52 -9.36 -2.33
C PRO A 137 4.84 -10.15 -1.05
N LYS A 138 6.08 -10.08 -0.58
CA LYS A 138 6.56 -10.76 0.64
C LYS A 138 6.61 -9.85 1.86
N LEU A 139 6.33 -8.56 1.70
CA LEU A 139 6.53 -7.54 2.75
C LEU A 139 5.79 -7.89 4.04
N TRP A 140 4.55 -8.36 3.97
CA TRP A 140 3.79 -8.77 5.13
C TRP A 140 4.48 -9.90 5.90
N PHE A 141 4.97 -10.93 5.20
CA PHE A 141 5.68 -12.05 5.82
C PHE A 141 7.00 -11.60 6.45
N ASP A 142 7.73 -10.71 5.79
CA ASP A 142 8.99 -10.18 6.31
C ASP A 142 8.76 -9.38 7.61
N ILE A 143 7.73 -8.55 7.65
CA ILE A 143 7.31 -7.82 8.86
C ILE A 143 6.94 -8.79 9.98
N MET A 144 6.05 -9.74 9.72
CA MET A 144 5.58 -10.69 10.73
C MET A 144 6.72 -11.53 11.30
N ARG A 145 7.65 -11.97 10.46
CA ARG A 145 8.85 -12.72 10.93
C ARG A 145 9.74 -11.86 11.83
N GLY A 146 9.84 -10.56 11.58
CA GLY A 146 10.62 -9.62 12.37
C GLY A 146 10.02 -9.32 13.75
N LEU A 147 8.72 -9.53 13.96
CA LEU A 147 8.02 -9.24 15.22
C LEU A 147 8.19 -10.32 16.30
N GLY A 148 8.74 -11.48 15.95
CA GLY A 148 9.06 -12.55 16.90
C GLY A 148 8.45 -13.91 16.58
N PRO A 149 8.76 -14.96 17.40
CA PRO A 149 8.40 -16.34 17.10
C PRO A 149 6.91 -16.60 16.93
N TRP A 150 6.08 -15.95 17.74
CA TRP A 150 4.61 -16.06 17.67
C TRP A 150 4.08 -15.57 16.31
N TYR A 151 4.52 -14.39 15.88
CA TYR A 151 4.11 -13.81 14.61
C TYR A 151 4.65 -14.60 13.41
N LYS A 152 5.86 -15.16 13.54
CA LYS A 152 6.42 -16.07 12.53
C LYS A 152 5.55 -17.31 12.36
N MET A 153 5.03 -17.88 13.45
CA MET A 153 4.12 -19.01 13.42
C MET A 153 2.80 -18.63 12.76
N LEU A 154 2.21 -17.48 13.11
CA LEU A 154 1.00 -16.97 12.47
C LEU A 154 1.19 -16.73 10.96
N ALA A 155 2.36 -16.26 10.55
CA ALA A 155 2.68 -16.06 9.14
C ALA A 155 2.78 -17.36 8.36
N ALA A 156 3.15 -18.46 9.01
CA ALA A 156 3.23 -19.79 8.43
C ALA A 156 1.89 -20.55 8.41
N ALA A 157 0.87 -20.04 9.13
CA ALA A 157 -0.45 -20.66 9.15
C ALA A 157 -1.10 -20.63 7.75
N PRO A 158 -1.79 -21.71 7.37
CA PRO A 158 -2.49 -21.77 6.09
C PRO A 158 -3.57 -20.69 6.00
N ASP A 159 -3.90 -20.29 4.78
CA ASP A 159 -4.90 -19.28 4.52
C ASP A 159 -6.31 -19.74 4.87
N ASP A 160 -6.54 -21.04 4.81
CA ASP A 160 -7.81 -21.66 5.15
C ASP A 160 -7.63 -22.48 6.43
N PRO A 161 -8.37 -22.15 7.53
CA PRO A 161 -8.30 -22.90 8.77
C PRO A 161 -8.76 -24.36 8.65
N SER A 162 -9.49 -24.70 7.58
CA SER A 162 -9.95 -26.06 7.32
C SER A 162 -8.85 -26.98 6.77
N LEU A 163 -7.68 -26.43 6.43
CA LEU A 163 -6.51 -27.17 5.94
C LEU A 163 -5.53 -27.61 7.04
N ASN A 164 -5.92 -27.51 8.33
CA ASN A 164 -5.18 -28.03 9.48
C ASN A 164 -5.66 -29.41 9.87
#